data_71f7979829e8d89a9d582bcd28e6ea06
#
_entry.id   71f7979829e8d89a9d582bcd28e6ea06
#
_cell.length_a   1.000
_cell.length_b   1.000
_cell.length_c   1.000
_cell.angle_alpha   90.00
_cell.angle_beta   90.00
_cell.angle_gamma   90.00
#
_symmetry.space_group_name_H-M   'P 1'
#
loop_
_entity.id
_entity.type
_entity.pdbx_description
1 polymer ?
#
loop_
_entity_poly.entity_id
_entity_poly.type
_entity_poly.pdbx_seq_one_letter_code
_entity_poly.pdbx_strand_id
1 'polypeptide(L)'
;MYFEEYGEPGNPVVIFLHGLLGSSRNWRSIAKTLSPNYHLYALDLPEHGASPHSTRTDLKIMSLQIGQWIEQNLSESYVLCGHSLGGKVAMAHACSKPNHLQGLVVVDIAPRDYPPEHHLPTLDALLGLELSRLESRKQADDLLIEKIPNWAFRQFLLTNLQQRAGVWQWRVNLGVLRASMMELSQNPLARQDSYSGPTLFLRGGKSGYLRSEHFPLVTGFFPAAKIVTLPDAGHDLHVEDKCGFLLNLNSFLKNLTGFEKAGS
;
A
#
# COMPACT_ATOMS: atom_id res chain seq x y z
N MET A 1 13.27 7.26 -3.47
CA MET A 1 12.46 6.52 -2.46
C MET A 1 13.23 5.32 -1.92
N TYR A 2 12.93 4.90 -0.70
CA TYR A 2 13.48 3.67 -0.11
C TYR A 2 12.68 2.45 -0.59
N PHE A 3 13.34 1.31 -0.74
CA PHE A 3 12.71 0.04 -1.07
C PHE A 3 13.47 -1.14 -0.47
N GLU A 4 12.78 -2.26 -0.30
CA GLU A 4 13.37 -3.57 -0.08
C GLU A 4 13.21 -4.39 -1.37
N GLU A 5 14.27 -5.09 -1.78
CA GLU A 5 14.34 -5.87 -3.01
C GLU A 5 14.43 -7.37 -2.68
N TYR A 6 13.79 -8.21 -3.49
CA TYR A 6 13.74 -9.66 -3.32
C TYR A 6 13.72 -10.37 -4.68
N GLY A 7 14.30 -11.57 -4.74
CA GLY A 7 14.38 -12.35 -5.97
C GLY A 7 15.53 -11.91 -6.87
N GLU A 8 15.58 -12.45 -8.06
CA GLU A 8 16.71 -12.29 -8.97
C GLU A 8 16.34 -11.38 -10.15
N PRO A 9 17.24 -10.48 -10.59
CA PRO A 9 17.09 -9.74 -11.84
C PRO A 9 16.84 -10.68 -13.02
N GLY A 10 16.00 -10.23 -13.97
CA GLY A 10 15.57 -11.03 -15.13
C GLY A 10 14.33 -11.89 -14.87
N ASN A 11 13.86 -12.00 -13.63
CA ASN A 11 12.52 -12.51 -13.36
C ASN A 11 11.47 -11.39 -13.58
N PRO A 12 10.18 -11.72 -13.83
CA PRO A 12 9.11 -10.73 -13.99
C PRO A 12 8.99 -9.82 -12.75
N VAL A 13 8.83 -8.51 -12.97
CA VAL A 13 8.90 -7.50 -11.91
C VAL A 13 7.55 -7.24 -11.27
N VAL A 14 7.47 -7.33 -9.94
CA VAL A 14 6.29 -6.92 -9.16
C VAL A 14 6.68 -5.86 -8.14
N ILE A 15 5.95 -4.74 -8.14
CA ILE A 15 6.15 -3.63 -7.22
C ILE A 15 5.02 -3.62 -6.19
N PHE A 16 5.36 -3.51 -4.91
CA PHE A 16 4.41 -3.47 -3.81
C PHE A 16 4.38 -2.11 -3.12
N LEU A 17 3.18 -1.57 -2.93
CA LEU A 17 2.90 -0.33 -2.20
C LEU A 17 2.05 -0.64 -0.96
N HIS A 18 2.50 -0.24 0.21
CA HIS A 18 1.83 -0.48 1.49
C HIS A 18 0.70 0.52 1.77
N GLY A 19 -0.11 0.28 2.80
CA GLY A 19 -1.16 1.17 3.29
C GLY A 19 -0.65 2.31 4.18
N LEU A 20 -1.58 3.18 4.60
CA LEU A 20 -1.29 4.28 5.53
C LEU A 20 -0.59 3.75 6.79
N LEU A 21 0.44 4.46 7.24
CA LEU A 21 1.28 4.12 8.40
C LEU A 21 2.03 2.77 8.27
N GLY A 22 2.05 2.19 7.07
CA GLY A 22 2.82 1.00 6.75
C GLY A 22 4.25 1.29 6.33
N SER A 23 4.92 0.27 5.81
CA SER A 23 6.23 0.33 5.18
C SER A 23 6.44 -0.86 4.25
N SER A 24 7.52 -0.88 3.50
CA SER A 24 7.99 -2.01 2.68
C SER A 24 7.98 -3.34 3.44
N ARG A 25 8.23 -3.31 4.74
CA ARG A 25 8.24 -4.49 5.63
C ARG A 25 6.90 -5.22 5.70
N ASN A 26 5.78 -4.56 5.43
CA ASN A 26 4.47 -5.21 5.40
C ASN A 26 4.39 -6.30 4.34
N TRP A 27 5.15 -6.15 3.26
CA TRP A 27 5.20 -7.08 2.14
C TRP A 27 6.25 -8.18 2.28
N ARG A 28 7.15 -8.10 3.28
CA ARG A 28 8.29 -9.02 3.43
C ARG A 28 7.91 -10.50 3.36
N SER A 29 6.83 -10.90 4.03
CA SER A 29 6.40 -12.30 4.05
C SER A 29 5.87 -12.78 2.69
N ILE A 30 5.15 -11.91 1.97
CA ILE A 30 4.66 -12.15 0.61
C ILE A 30 5.83 -12.21 -0.37
N ALA A 31 6.70 -11.18 -0.33
CA ALA A 31 7.84 -11.06 -1.22
C ALA A 31 8.79 -12.28 -1.10
N LYS A 32 9.12 -12.72 0.10
CA LYS A 32 9.94 -13.94 0.30
C LYS A 32 9.30 -15.20 -0.28
N THR A 33 7.98 -15.31 -0.29
CA THR A 33 7.29 -16.47 -0.89
C THR A 33 7.31 -16.41 -2.42
N LEU A 34 7.26 -15.21 -2.99
CA LEU A 34 7.22 -15.00 -4.44
C LEU A 34 8.63 -14.91 -5.08
N SER A 35 9.65 -14.58 -4.31
CA SER A 35 11.02 -14.30 -4.78
C SER A 35 11.70 -15.42 -5.61
N PRO A 36 11.34 -16.72 -5.47
CA PRO A 36 11.89 -17.72 -6.36
C PRO A 36 11.51 -17.56 -7.85
N ASN A 37 10.36 -16.90 -8.13
CA ASN A 37 9.83 -16.78 -9.49
C ASN A 37 9.73 -15.34 -10.00
N TYR A 38 9.82 -14.34 -9.11
CA TYR A 38 9.62 -12.93 -9.43
C TYR A 38 10.74 -12.07 -8.86
N HIS A 39 11.03 -10.97 -9.52
CA HIS A 39 11.86 -9.88 -9.02
C HIS A 39 10.94 -8.82 -8.38
N LEU A 40 11.13 -8.51 -7.12
CA LEU A 40 10.12 -7.82 -6.31
C LEU A 40 10.71 -6.60 -5.65
N TYR A 41 9.99 -5.49 -5.75
CA TYR A 41 10.32 -4.25 -5.07
C TYR A 41 9.18 -3.88 -4.11
N ALA A 42 9.47 -3.81 -2.82
CA ALA A 42 8.54 -3.27 -1.83
C ALA A 42 8.99 -1.86 -1.46
N LEU A 43 8.20 -0.86 -1.85
CA LEU A 43 8.57 0.55 -1.65
C LEU A 43 7.99 1.09 -0.35
N ASP A 44 8.78 1.93 0.36
CA ASP A 44 8.22 2.84 1.33
C ASP A 44 7.59 4.02 0.59
N LEU A 45 6.29 4.24 0.75
CA LEU A 45 5.59 5.40 0.16
C LEU A 45 6.21 6.72 0.65
N PRO A 46 6.07 7.82 -0.09
CA PRO A 46 6.41 9.14 0.42
C PRO A 46 5.82 9.38 1.81
N GLU A 47 6.53 10.08 2.66
CA GLU A 47 6.19 10.36 4.06
C GLU A 47 6.22 9.14 5.00
N HIS A 48 6.62 7.95 4.51
CA HIS A 48 6.66 6.70 5.28
C HIS A 48 8.05 6.07 5.31
N GLY A 49 8.29 5.30 6.40
CA GLY A 49 9.44 4.43 6.50
C GLY A 49 10.78 5.16 6.42
N ALA A 50 11.61 4.79 5.46
CA ALA A 50 12.90 5.42 5.18
C ALA A 50 12.87 6.29 3.90
N SER A 51 11.69 6.45 3.27
CA SER A 51 11.51 7.36 2.15
C SER A 51 11.60 8.83 2.59
N PRO A 52 11.95 9.76 1.68
CA PRO A 52 12.06 11.17 2.00
C PRO A 52 10.75 11.76 2.54
N HIS A 53 10.88 12.66 3.50
CA HIS A 53 9.80 13.47 4.03
C HIS A 53 9.76 14.83 3.34
N SER A 54 8.56 15.36 3.15
CA SER A 54 8.28 16.67 2.56
C SER A 54 7.43 17.53 3.49
N THR A 55 7.06 18.72 3.03
CA THR A 55 6.19 19.65 3.77
C THR A 55 4.72 19.52 3.41
N ARG A 56 4.41 18.77 2.33
CA ARG A 56 3.04 18.49 1.86
C ARG A 56 3.01 17.21 1.04
N THR A 57 1.87 16.54 1.03
CA THR A 57 1.62 15.39 0.18
C THR A 57 0.16 15.30 -0.24
N ASP A 58 -0.12 14.59 -1.29
CA ASP A 58 -1.45 14.16 -1.75
C ASP A 58 -1.30 12.92 -2.64
N LEU A 59 -2.41 12.34 -3.09
CA LEU A 59 -2.40 11.12 -3.91
C LEU A 59 -1.70 11.34 -5.25
N LYS A 60 -1.81 12.52 -5.85
CA LYS A 60 -1.17 12.86 -7.12
C LYS A 60 0.35 12.99 -6.95
N ILE A 61 0.80 13.68 -5.90
CA ILE A 61 2.23 13.79 -5.57
C ILE A 61 2.82 12.40 -5.35
N MET A 62 2.18 11.55 -4.53
CA MET A 62 2.64 10.18 -4.29
C MET A 62 2.72 9.37 -5.59
N SER A 63 1.67 9.43 -6.43
CA SER A 63 1.64 8.72 -7.71
C SER A 63 2.74 9.17 -8.66
N LEU A 64 3.01 10.47 -8.77
CA LEU A 64 4.10 11.02 -9.57
C LEU A 64 5.48 10.55 -9.07
N GLN A 65 5.70 10.53 -7.75
CA GLN A 65 6.96 10.08 -7.17
C GLN A 65 7.17 8.57 -7.37
N ILE A 66 6.11 7.75 -7.32
CA ILE A 66 6.16 6.33 -7.70
C ILE A 66 6.55 6.18 -9.17
N GLY A 67 5.90 6.92 -10.08
CA GLY A 67 6.22 6.91 -11.51
C GLY A 67 7.68 7.29 -11.78
N GLN A 68 8.16 8.35 -11.17
CA GLN A 68 9.56 8.78 -11.28
C GLN A 68 10.55 7.71 -10.77
N TRP A 69 10.22 7.05 -9.65
CA TRP A 69 11.06 5.96 -9.15
C TRP A 69 11.11 4.79 -10.15
N ILE A 70 9.95 4.41 -10.71
CA ILE A 70 9.86 3.35 -11.72
C ILE A 70 10.70 3.69 -12.94
N GLU A 71 10.54 4.87 -13.51
CA GLU A 71 11.29 5.33 -14.68
C GLU A 71 12.81 5.38 -14.47
N GLN A 72 13.25 5.66 -13.23
CA GLN A 72 14.67 5.73 -12.89
C GLN A 72 15.32 4.38 -12.60
N ASN A 73 14.53 3.37 -12.22
CA ASN A 73 15.07 2.10 -11.72
C ASN A 73 14.69 0.89 -12.58
N LEU A 74 13.70 1.00 -13.45
CA LEU A 74 13.18 -0.12 -14.24
C LEU A 74 13.11 0.24 -15.73
N SER A 75 13.55 -0.68 -16.56
CA SER A 75 13.35 -0.68 -18.02
C SER A 75 12.38 -1.77 -18.48
N GLU A 76 12.08 -2.72 -17.59
CA GLU A 76 11.27 -3.88 -17.87
C GLU A 76 9.79 -3.62 -17.58
N SER A 77 8.95 -4.51 -18.12
CA SER A 77 7.54 -4.55 -17.78
C SER A 77 7.32 -4.97 -16.34
N TYR A 78 6.31 -4.36 -15.68
CA TYR A 78 6.03 -4.59 -14.27
C TYR A 78 4.55 -4.73 -13.97
N VAL A 79 4.25 -5.36 -12.84
CA VAL A 79 2.93 -5.36 -12.19
C VAL A 79 3.01 -4.48 -10.94
N LEU A 80 2.00 -3.64 -10.73
CA LEU A 80 1.90 -2.79 -9.55
C LEU A 80 0.81 -3.31 -8.61
N CYS A 81 1.18 -3.62 -7.37
CA CYS A 81 0.28 -4.10 -6.32
C CYS A 81 0.24 -3.10 -5.17
N GLY A 82 -0.92 -2.55 -4.88
CA GLY A 82 -1.08 -1.56 -3.80
C GLY A 82 -2.19 -1.92 -2.82
N HIS A 83 -1.90 -1.80 -1.52
CA HIS A 83 -2.85 -1.99 -0.44
C HIS A 83 -3.36 -0.66 0.09
N SER A 84 -4.68 -0.51 0.26
CA SER A 84 -5.29 0.66 0.91
C SER A 84 -4.82 1.98 0.28
N LEU A 85 -4.11 2.85 1.00
CA LEU A 85 -3.49 4.07 0.47
C LEU A 85 -2.59 3.75 -0.75
N GLY A 86 -1.75 2.72 -0.66
CA GLY A 86 -0.94 2.24 -1.80
C GLY A 86 -1.79 1.80 -2.99
N GLY A 87 -2.98 1.26 -2.74
CA GLY A 87 -3.96 0.94 -3.78
C GLY A 87 -4.52 2.18 -4.48
N LYS A 88 -4.80 3.26 -3.74
CA LYS A 88 -5.20 4.55 -4.33
C LYS A 88 -4.09 5.13 -5.19
N VAL A 89 -2.85 5.11 -4.70
CA VAL A 89 -1.67 5.57 -5.45
C VAL A 89 -1.45 4.73 -6.71
N ALA A 90 -1.59 3.39 -6.60
CA ALA A 90 -1.47 2.48 -7.74
C ALA A 90 -2.55 2.71 -8.80
N MET A 91 -3.81 2.95 -8.40
CA MET A 91 -4.89 3.30 -9.32
C MET A 91 -4.61 4.61 -10.07
N ALA A 92 -4.18 5.67 -9.35
CA ALA A 92 -3.81 6.94 -9.97
C ALA A 92 -2.65 6.77 -10.97
N HIS A 93 -1.63 5.98 -10.61
CA HIS A 93 -0.51 5.66 -11.49
C HIS A 93 -0.96 4.91 -12.74
N ALA A 94 -1.78 3.87 -12.62
CA ALA A 94 -2.29 3.10 -13.76
C ALA A 94 -3.12 3.96 -14.73
N CYS A 95 -3.96 4.86 -14.21
CA CYS A 95 -4.76 5.77 -15.03
C CYS A 95 -3.93 6.89 -15.70
N SER A 96 -2.70 7.15 -15.26
CA SER A 96 -1.76 8.02 -15.99
C SER A 96 -1.18 7.37 -17.26
N LYS A 97 -1.55 6.11 -17.53
CA LYS A 97 -1.15 5.31 -18.70
C LYS A 97 0.38 5.19 -18.83
N PRO A 98 1.07 4.72 -17.78
CA PRO A 98 2.51 4.56 -17.82
C PRO A 98 2.91 3.48 -18.83
N ASN A 99 4.09 3.64 -19.43
CA ASN A 99 4.69 2.60 -20.23
C ASN A 99 5.04 1.37 -19.35
N HIS A 100 5.02 0.18 -19.93
CA HIS A 100 5.45 -1.07 -19.28
C HIS A 100 4.59 -1.58 -18.12
N LEU A 101 3.47 -0.94 -17.74
CA LEU A 101 2.55 -1.50 -16.76
C LEU A 101 1.74 -2.65 -17.39
N GLN A 102 2.04 -3.88 -16.98
CA GLN A 102 1.39 -5.10 -17.50
C GLN A 102 0.13 -5.49 -16.73
N GLY A 103 0.02 -5.06 -15.47
CA GLY A 103 -1.14 -5.37 -14.65
C GLY A 103 -1.18 -4.56 -13.37
N LEU A 104 -2.39 -4.37 -12.87
CA LEU A 104 -2.67 -3.67 -11.62
C LEU A 104 -3.32 -4.62 -10.63
N VAL A 105 -2.85 -4.65 -9.39
CA VAL A 105 -3.48 -5.34 -8.27
C VAL A 105 -3.82 -4.34 -7.18
N VAL A 106 -5.10 -4.23 -6.86
CA VAL A 106 -5.62 -3.33 -5.81
C VAL A 106 -6.14 -4.16 -4.65
N VAL A 107 -5.59 -3.90 -3.46
CA VAL A 107 -5.89 -4.67 -2.27
C VAL A 107 -6.74 -3.83 -1.32
N ASP A 108 -7.99 -4.24 -1.19
CA ASP A 108 -9.04 -3.78 -0.28
C ASP A 108 -9.28 -2.27 -0.20
N ILE A 109 -9.38 -1.63 -1.36
CA ILE A 109 -9.78 -0.23 -1.48
C ILE A 109 -10.57 -0.02 -2.78
N ALA A 110 -11.55 0.90 -2.77
CA ALA A 110 -12.31 1.31 -3.95
C ALA A 110 -11.88 2.71 -4.43
N PRO A 111 -12.07 3.06 -5.72
CA PRO A 111 -11.81 4.40 -6.26
C PRO A 111 -12.94 5.38 -5.87
N ARG A 112 -13.00 5.73 -4.58
CA ARG A 112 -14.00 6.65 -4.00
C ARG A 112 -13.43 7.48 -2.87
N ASP A 113 -14.20 8.46 -2.42
CA ASP A 113 -13.92 9.19 -1.19
C ASP A 113 -14.17 8.31 0.04
N TYR A 114 -13.37 8.53 1.08
CA TYR A 114 -13.50 7.94 2.40
C TYR A 114 -13.55 9.03 3.46
N PRO A 115 -14.25 8.83 4.58
CA PRO A 115 -14.25 9.81 5.66
C PRO A 115 -12.83 9.94 6.26
N PRO A 116 -12.22 11.13 6.25
CA PRO A 116 -10.88 11.35 6.85
C PRO A 116 -10.90 11.12 8.36
N GLU A 117 -12.07 11.26 9.02
CA GLU A 117 -12.31 11.04 10.44
C GLU A 117 -11.97 9.60 10.88
N HIS A 118 -11.91 8.65 9.96
CA HIS A 118 -11.49 7.28 10.28
C HIS A 118 -10.03 7.18 10.73
N HIS A 119 -9.17 8.09 10.24
CA HIS A 119 -7.72 8.05 10.49
C HIS A 119 -7.23 9.15 11.42
N LEU A 120 -7.92 10.30 11.47
CA LEU A 120 -7.51 11.45 12.28
C LEU A 120 -7.30 11.11 13.76
N PRO A 121 -8.21 10.37 14.46
CA PRO A 121 -8.01 10.04 15.85
C PRO A 121 -6.72 9.23 16.11
N THR A 122 -6.38 8.31 15.20
CA THR A 122 -5.15 7.53 15.29
C THR A 122 -3.93 8.42 15.14
N LEU A 123 -3.91 9.29 14.13
CA LEU A 123 -2.81 10.22 13.89
C LEU A 123 -2.63 11.19 15.06
N ASP A 124 -3.74 11.72 15.60
CA ASP A 124 -3.71 12.60 16.77
C ASP A 124 -3.21 11.90 18.03
N ALA A 125 -3.59 10.62 18.22
CA ALA A 125 -3.07 9.82 19.33
C ALA A 125 -1.55 9.62 19.24
N LEU A 126 -1.02 9.33 18.05
CA LEU A 126 0.42 9.14 17.83
C LEU A 126 1.19 10.46 17.98
N LEU A 127 0.67 11.57 17.43
CA LEU A 127 1.26 12.91 17.56
C LEU A 127 1.26 13.40 19.00
N GLY A 128 0.29 12.98 19.80
CA GLY A 128 0.17 13.35 21.22
C GLY A 128 1.16 12.64 22.14
N LEU A 129 1.99 11.71 21.67
CA LEU A 129 3.04 11.10 22.48
C LEU A 129 4.22 12.06 22.66
N GLU A 130 4.56 12.36 23.92
CA GLU A 130 5.78 13.12 24.26
C GLU A 130 7.03 12.24 24.11
N LEU A 131 7.58 12.18 22.90
CA LEU A 131 8.70 11.28 22.56
C LEU A 131 9.95 11.53 23.42
N SER A 132 10.17 12.77 23.88
CA SER A 132 11.30 13.12 24.76
C SER A 132 11.24 12.48 26.14
N ARG A 133 10.06 12.03 26.57
CA ARG A 133 9.81 11.38 27.86
C ARG A 133 9.68 9.86 27.76
N LEU A 134 9.79 9.31 26.54
CA LEU A 134 9.65 7.87 26.36
C LEU A 134 10.94 7.15 26.78
N GLU A 135 10.79 6.19 27.67
CA GLU A 135 11.87 5.30 28.10
C GLU A 135 11.91 4.00 27.29
N SER A 136 10.73 3.56 26.80
CA SER A 136 10.61 2.30 26.06
C SER A 136 9.41 2.30 25.10
N ARG A 137 9.46 1.39 24.10
CA ARG A 137 8.31 1.13 23.22
C ARG A 137 7.10 0.58 24.00
N LYS A 138 7.37 -0.17 25.09
CA LYS A 138 6.30 -0.66 25.96
C LYS A 138 5.55 0.49 26.61
N GLN A 139 6.25 1.51 27.11
CA GLN A 139 5.60 2.70 27.65
C GLN A 139 4.75 3.43 26.60
N ALA A 140 5.25 3.52 25.35
CA ALA A 140 4.44 4.08 24.27
C ALA A 140 3.16 3.26 24.00
N ASP A 141 3.25 1.91 24.05
CA ASP A 141 2.08 1.03 23.93
C ASP A 141 1.09 1.29 25.08
N ASP A 142 1.57 1.31 26.31
CA ASP A 142 0.74 1.55 27.51
C ASP A 142 -0.01 2.91 27.43
N LEU A 143 0.67 3.99 26.98
CA LEU A 143 0.08 5.31 26.80
C LEU A 143 -0.98 5.39 25.68
N LEU A 144 -0.96 4.48 24.74
CA LEU A 144 -1.89 4.43 23.62
C LEU A 144 -3.11 3.54 23.85
N ILE A 145 -3.17 2.74 24.91
CA ILE A 145 -4.22 1.72 25.14
C ILE A 145 -5.63 2.33 25.07
N GLU A 146 -5.87 3.43 25.75
CA GLU A 146 -7.18 4.08 25.79
C GLU A 146 -7.62 4.66 24.45
N LYS A 147 -6.68 5.24 23.69
CA LYS A 147 -6.95 5.89 22.40
C LYS A 147 -7.02 4.88 21.25
N ILE A 148 -6.30 3.78 21.34
CA ILE A 148 -6.20 2.75 20.31
C ILE A 148 -6.31 1.38 21.01
N PRO A 149 -7.54 0.91 21.33
CA PRO A 149 -7.74 -0.29 22.14
C PRO A 149 -7.26 -1.60 21.47
N ASN A 150 -7.29 -1.66 20.13
CA ASN A 150 -6.87 -2.87 19.40
C ASN A 150 -5.35 -3.07 19.52
N TRP A 151 -4.93 -4.10 20.26
CA TRP A 151 -3.52 -4.41 20.51
C TRP A 151 -2.73 -4.65 19.22
N ALA A 152 -3.23 -5.47 18.29
CA ALA A 152 -2.51 -5.80 17.06
C ALA A 152 -2.28 -4.55 16.21
N PHE A 153 -3.29 -3.66 16.10
CA PHE A 153 -3.17 -2.40 15.40
C PHE A 153 -2.16 -1.45 16.09
N ARG A 154 -2.16 -1.36 17.44
CA ARG A 154 -1.13 -0.59 18.15
C ARG A 154 0.27 -1.12 17.87
N GLN A 155 0.49 -2.45 17.91
CA GLN A 155 1.79 -3.04 17.59
C GLN A 155 2.23 -2.69 16.16
N PHE A 156 1.32 -2.76 15.20
CA PHE A 156 1.58 -2.33 13.83
C PHE A 156 2.02 -0.85 13.79
N LEU A 157 1.30 0.05 14.42
CA LEU A 157 1.63 1.48 14.47
C LEU A 157 2.99 1.73 15.10
N LEU A 158 3.30 1.04 16.21
CA LEU A 158 4.56 1.16 16.93
C LEU A 158 5.77 0.59 16.17
N THR A 159 5.59 -0.12 15.07
CA THR A 159 6.70 -0.45 14.15
C THR A 159 7.35 0.81 13.56
N ASN A 160 6.62 1.92 13.51
CA ASN A 160 7.11 3.23 13.06
C ASN A 160 7.87 4.00 14.14
N LEU A 161 7.81 3.58 15.41
CA LEU A 161 8.56 4.20 16.49
C LEU A 161 9.97 3.59 16.55
N GLN A 162 11.00 4.42 16.42
CA GLN A 162 12.39 4.01 16.49
C GLN A 162 13.19 4.89 17.44
N GLN A 163 14.28 4.34 17.95
CA GLN A 163 15.29 5.11 18.67
C GLN A 163 16.50 5.32 17.76
N ARG A 164 16.92 6.57 17.59
CA ARG A 164 18.12 6.93 16.85
C ARG A 164 18.98 7.87 17.70
N ALA A 165 20.24 7.49 17.93
CA ALA A 165 21.14 8.23 18.81
C ALA A 165 20.54 8.52 20.20
N GLY A 166 19.80 7.55 20.78
CA GLY A 166 19.16 7.70 22.09
C GLY A 166 17.83 8.46 22.10
N VAL A 167 17.41 9.04 20.97
CA VAL A 167 16.18 9.84 20.87
C VAL A 167 15.09 9.04 20.16
N TRP A 168 13.91 8.99 20.75
CA TRP A 168 12.72 8.40 20.10
C TRP A 168 12.19 9.32 19.01
N GLN A 169 11.86 8.73 17.87
CA GLN A 169 11.29 9.45 16.72
C GLN A 169 10.39 8.54 15.89
N TRP A 170 9.45 9.14 15.19
CA TRP A 170 8.63 8.46 14.20
C TRP A 170 9.41 8.34 12.88
N ARG A 171 9.32 7.16 12.24
CA ARG A 171 9.81 6.91 10.88
C ARG A 171 8.86 7.46 9.82
N VAL A 172 7.67 7.80 10.22
CA VAL A 172 6.60 8.32 9.38
C VAL A 172 6.37 9.80 9.70
N ASN A 173 6.11 10.59 8.68
CA ASN A 173 5.85 12.03 8.82
C ASN A 173 4.39 12.26 9.23
N LEU A 174 4.08 11.97 10.50
CA LEU A 174 2.72 12.06 11.04
C LEU A 174 2.08 13.44 10.84
N GLY A 175 2.87 14.51 10.97
CA GLY A 175 2.38 15.89 10.84
C GLY A 175 1.85 16.18 9.43
N VAL A 176 2.62 15.81 8.41
CA VAL A 176 2.21 15.99 7.01
C VAL A 176 1.06 15.07 6.64
N LEU A 177 1.09 13.80 7.05
CA LEU A 177 -0.02 12.88 6.78
C LEU A 177 -1.32 13.34 7.42
N ARG A 178 -1.26 13.85 8.67
CA ARG A 178 -2.43 14.40 9.33
C ARG A 178 -2.97 15.64 8.60
N ALA A 179 -2.10 16.57 8.24
CA ALA A 179 -2.48 17.78 7.52
C ALA A 179 -3.09 17.49 6.14
N SER A 180 -2.62 16.43 5.48
CA SER A 180 -3.07 16.00 4.14
C SER A 180 -4.17 14.94 4.16
N MET A 181 -4.77 14.62 5.31
CA MET A 181 -5.70 13.49 5.41
C MET A 181 -6.97 13.71 4.57
N MET A 182 -7.42 14.94 4.41
CA MET A 182 -8.55 15.26 3.52
C MET A 182 -8.26 14.83 2.08
N GLU A 183 -7.10 15.21 1.53
CA GLU A 183 -6.65 14.92 0.17
C GLU A 183 -6.37 13.42 -0.01
N LEU A 184 -5.73 12.78 0.96
CA LEU A 184 -5.44 11.34 0.95
C LEU A 184 -6.70 10.47 1.05
N SER A 185 -7.78 11.02 1.60
CA SER A 185 -9.06 10.34 1.72
C SER A 185 -9.93 10.43 0.46
N GLN A 186 -9.64 11.34 -0.46
CA GLN A 186 -10.42 11.52 -1.71
C GLN A 186 -10.28 10.34 -2.67
N ASN A 187 -11.19 10.28 -3.65
CA ASN A 187 -11.05 9.42 -4.82
C ASN A 187 -9.74 9.79 -5.57
N PRO A 188 -8.87 8.81 -5.86
CA PRO A 188 -7.64 9.09 -6.60
C PRO A 188 -7.85 9.46 -8.07
N LEU A 189 -9.07 9.25 -8.60
CA LEU A 189 -9.37 9.32 -10.02
C LEU A 189 -10.38 10.43 -10.33
N ALA A 190 -10.16 11.12 -11.45
CA ALA A 190 -11.13 12.00 -12.06
C ALA A 190 -12.15 11.19 -12.90
N ARG A 191 -13.31 11.77 -13.18
CA ARG A 191 -14.44 11.08 -13.86
C ARG A 191 -14.09 10.49 -15.22
N GLN A 192 -13.15 11.11 -15.94
CA GLN A 192 -12.68 10.69 -17.27
C GLN A 192 -11.54 9.66 -17.23
N ASP A 193 -10.98 9.38 -16.06
CA ASP A 193 -9.87 8.44 -15.93
C ASP A 193 -10.34 7.02 -16.17
N SER A 194 -9.51 6.22 -16.80
CA SER A 194 -9.77 4.79 -17.02
C SER A 194 -8.47 4.06 -17.31
N TYR A 195 -8.38 2.83 -16.83
CA TYR A 195 -7.31 1.90 -17.18
C TYR A 195 -7.93 0.58 -17.66
N SER A 196 -7.70 0.24 -18.93
CA SER A 196 -8.26 -0.95 -19.59
C SER A 196 -7.35 -2.17 -19.53
N GLY A 197 -6.15 -2.05 -18.93
CA GLY A 197 -5.24 -3.18 -18.76
C GLY A 197 -5.73 -4.20 -17.72
N PRO A 198 -5.10 -5.39 -17.68
CA PRO A 198 -5.42 -6.42 -16.71
C PRO A 198 -5.41 -5.88 -15.29
N THR A 199 -6.51 -6.10 -14.57
CA THR A 199 -6.66 -5.57 -13.21
C THR A 199 -7.29 -6.62 -12.29
N LEU A 200 -6.72 -6.77 -11.09
CA LEU A 200 -7.24 -7.61 -10.03
C LEU A 200 -7.55 -6.76 -8.79
N PHE A 201 -8.79 -6.80 -8.35
CA PHE A 201 -9.18 -6.29 -7.02
C PHE A 201 -9.34 -7.47 -6.07
N LEU A 202 -8.57 -7.45 -4.98
CA LEU A 202 -8.72 -8.40 -3.86
C LEU A 202 -9.38 -7.68 -2.70
N ARG A 203 -10.50 -8.22 -2.19
CA ARG A 203 -11.22 -7.63 -1.06
C ARG A 203 -11.36 -8.60 0.09
N GLY A 204 -11.33 -8.09 1.33
CA GLY A 204 -11.72 -8.84 2.51
C GLY A 204 -13.25 -8.91 2.65
N GLY A 205 -13.78 -10.10 2.88
CA GLY A 205 -15.23 -10.29 3.09
C GLY A 205 -15.76 -9.57 4.32
N LYS A 206 -14.92 -9.41 5.34
CA LYS A 206 -15.24 -8.71 6.60
C LYS A 206 -14.85 -7.22 6.57
N SER A 207 -14.27 -6.73 5.46
CA SER A 207 -13.84 -5.34 5.32
C SER A 207 -14.98 -4.44 4.85
N GLY A 208 -14.98 -3.19 5.34
CA GLY A 208 -15.88 -2.12 4.89
C GLY A 208 -15.31 -1.25 3.76
N TYR A 209 -14.02 -1.43 3.37
CA TYR A 209 -13.37 -0.56 2.40
C TYR A 209 -13.81 -0.82 0.96
N LEU A 210 -13.87 -2.08 0.52
CA LEU A 210 -14.38 -2.47 -0.79
C LEU A 210 -15.58 -3.42 -0.62
N ARG A 211 -16.78 -2.88 -0.73
CA ARG A 211 -18.04 -3.65 -0.64
C ARG A 211 -18.59 -3.96 -2.03
N SER A 212 -19.53 -4.89 -2.12
CA SER A 212 -20.19 -5.25 -3.39
C SER A 212 -20.90 -4.08 -4.08
N GLU A 213 -21.45 -3.14 -3.31
CA GLU A 213 -22.06 -1.91 -3.80
C GLU A 213 -21.09 -1.00 -4.58
N HIS A 214 -19.77 -1.17 -4.38
CA HIS A 214 -18.73 -0.41 -5.09
C HIS A 214 -18.29 -1.06 -6.40
N PHE A 215 -18.74 -2.30 -6.73
CA PHE A 215 -18.27 -3.01 -7.92
C PHE A 215 -18.59 -2.27 -9.24
N PRO A 216 -19.78 -1.67 -9.41
CA PRO A 216 -20.06 -0.87 -10.61
C PRO A 216 -19.10 0.32 -10.77
N LEU A 217 -18.69 0.94 -9.65
CA LEU A 217 -17.71 2.02 -9.66
C LEU A 217 -16.32 1.51 -10.08
N VAL A 218 -15.90 0.37 -9.54
CA VAL A 218 -14.63 -0.27 -9.92
C VAL A 218 -14.62 -0.58 -11.42
N THR A 219 -15.63 -1.24 -11.94
CA THR A 219 -15.69 -1.62 -13.36
C THR A 219 -15.85 -0.42 -14.30
N GLY A 220 -16.40 0.70 -13.81
CA GLY A 220 -16.45 1.96 -14.54
C GLY A 220 -15.07 2.56 -14.83
N PHE A 221 -14.14 2.50 -13.88
CA PHE A 221 -12.75 2.96 -14.05
C PHE A 221 -11.83 1.87 -14.62
N PHE A 222 -12.08 0.62 -14.29
CA PHE A 222 -11.26 -0.55 -14.64
C PHE A 222 -12.11 -1.63 -15.34
N PRO A 223 -12.45 -1.46 -16.63
CA PRO A 223 -13.39 -2.35 -17.33
C PRO A 223 -12.89 -3.81 -17.44
N ALA A 224 -11.59 -4.05 -17.38
CA ALA A 224 -11.00 -5.38 -17.35
C ALA A 224 -10.79 -5.94 -15.93
N ALA A 225 -11.36 -5.31 -14.90
CA ALA A 225 -11.14 -5.72 -13.52
C ALA A 225 -11.84 -7.04 -13.20
N LYS A 226 -11.08 -7.93 -12.60
CA LYS A 226 -11.56 -9.08 -11.83
C LYS A 226 -11.63 -8.69 -10.36
N ILE A 227 -12.75 -8.98 -9.68
CA ILE A 227 -12.90 -8.73 -8.24
C ILE A 227 -13.03 -10.07 -7.52
N VAL A 228 -12.13 -10.35 -6.58
CA VAL A 228 -12.10 -11.58 -5.80
C VAL A 228 -12.27 -11.25 -4.32
N THR A 229 -13.14 -11.99 -3.65
CA THR A 229 -13.39 -11.86 -2.21
C THR A 229 -12.68 -12.98 -1.45
N LEU A 230 -11.93 -12.62 -0.41
CA LEU A 230 -11.43 -13.53 0.62
C LEU A 230 -12.40 -13.45 1.80
N PRO A 231 -13.30 -14.43 1.97
CA PRO A 231 -14.53 -14.27 2.79
C PRO A 231 -14.25 -14.03 4.27
N ASP A 232 -13.17 -14.62 4.78
CA ASP A 232 -12.83 -14.58 6.20
C ASP A 232 -11.84 -13.47 6.58
N ALA A 233 -11.25 -12.80 5.60
CA ALA A 233 -10.29 -11.73 5.81
C ALA A 233 -10.97 -10.37 6.02
N GLY A 234 -10.33 -9.51 6.81
CA GLY A 234 -10.62 -8.09 6.96
C GLY A 234 -9.82 -7.22 5.98
N HIS A 235 -9.38 -6.04 6.47
CA HIS A 235 -8.67 -5.06 5.65
C HIS A 235 -7.23 -5.49 5.28
N ASP A 236 -6.55 -6.16 6.19
CA ASP A 236 -5.17 -6.61 6.00
C ASP A 236 -5.12 -8.04 5.44
N LEU A 237 -5.91 -8.32 4.39
CA LEU A 237 -6.12 -9.67 3.86
C LEU A 237 -4.82 -10.38 3.43
N HIS A 238 -3.77 -9.65 3.04
CA HIS A 238 -2.44 -10.21 2.74
C HIS A 238 -1.70 -10.74 3.99
N VAL A 239 -2.19 -10.37 5.18
CA VAL A 239 -1.72 -10.87 6.48
C VAL A 239 -2.71 -11.89 7.04
N GLU A 240 -4.01 -11.58 7.02
CA GLU A 240 -5.08 -12.37 7.65
C GLU A 240 -5.39 -13.66 6.88
N ASP A 241 -5.32 -13.63 5.53
CA ASP A 241 -5.43 -14.82 4.67
C ASP A 241 -4.30 -14.83 3.61
N LYS A 242 -3.07 -15.00 4.10
CA LYS A 242 -1.88 -15.04 3.25
C LYS A 242 -1.99 -16.09 2.13
N CYS A 243 -2.58 -17.25 2.40
CA CYS A 243 -2.69 -18.34 1.43
C CYS A 243 -3.64 -17.97 0.30
N GLY A 244 -4.85 -17.48 0.63
CA GLY A 244 -5.82 -17.01 -0.35
C GLY A 244 -5.30 -15.82 -1.15
N PHE A 245 -4.61 -14.88 -0.50
CA PHE A 245 -3.96 -13.76 -1.18
C PHE A 245 -2.93 -14.23 -2.22
N LEU A 246 -1.98 -15.09 -1.83
CA LEU A 246 -0.93 -15.61 -2.71
C LEU A 246 -1.49 -16.44 -3.85
N LEU A 247 -2.52 -17.27 -3.59
CA LEU A 247 -3.18 -18.07 -4.62
C LEU A 247 -3.74 -17.19 -5.73
N ASN A 248 -4.49 -16.15 -5.38
CA ASN A 248 -5.12 -15.25 -6.33
C ASN A 248 -4.10 -14.36 -7.04
N LEU A 249 -3.11 -13.83 -6.33
CA LEU A 249 -2.04 -13.03 -6.92
C LEU A 249 -1.23 -13.87 -7.92
N ASN A 250 -0.77 -15.07 -7.55
CA ASN A 250 -0.02 -15.95 -8.45
C ASN A 250 -0.85 -16.36 -9.68
N SER A 251 -2.15 -16.65 -9.50
CA SER A 251 -3.04 -16.95 -10.64
C SER A 251 -3.14 -15.75 -11.58
N PHE A 252 -3.25 -14.54 -11.06
CA PHE A 252 -3.27 -13.32 -11.86
C PHE A 252 -1.96 -13.13 -12.63
N LEU A 253 -0.83 -13.19 -11.94
CA LEU A 253 0.50 -12.98 -12.54
C LEU A 253 0.80 -13.98 -13.68
N LYS A 254 0.47 -15.27 -13.49
CA LYS A 254 0.66 -16.33 -14.50
C LYS A 254 -0.22 -16.17 -15.73
N ASN A 255 -1.33 -15.49 -15.64
CA ASN A 255 -2.25 -15.27 -16.75
C ASN A 255 -1.97 -13.97 -17.53
N LEU A 256 -0.96 -13.19 -17.16
CA LEU A 256 -0.54 -12.00 -17.89
C LEU A 256 0.31 -12.39 -19.08
N THR A 257 -0.14 -12.05 -20.29
CA THR A 257 0.57 -12.33 -21.53
C THR A 257 1.92 -11.61 -21.57
N GLY A 258 3.00 -12.35 -21.81
CA GLY A 258 4.36 -11.78 -21.88
C GLY A 258 4.97 -11.40 -20.53
N PHE A 259 4.35 -11.82 -19.41
CA PHE A 259 4.87 -11.64 -18.06
C PHE A 259 5.53 -12.94 -17.56
N GLU A 260 6.48 -13.43 -18.36
CA GLU A 260 7.26 -14.65 -18.11
C GLU A 260 8.74 -14.32 -17.99
N LYS A 261 9.52 -15.27 -17.48
CA LYS A 261 10.97 -15.12 -17.38
C LYS A 261 11.57 -14.94 -18.77
N ALA A 262 12.42 -13.95 -18.96
CA ALA A 262 13.15 -13.76 -20.22
C ALA A 262 13.98 -15.01 -20.52
N GLY A 263 13.59 -15.77 -21.55
CA GLY A 263 14.33 -16.98 -22.03
C GLY A 263 13.80 -18.34 -21.57
N SER A 264 12.53 -18.43 -21.10
CA SER A 264 11.82 -19.72 -20.92
C SER A 264 11.09 -20.17 -22.18
#